data_c6eb0225681baf27e470dc5256f7d454
#
_entry.id   c6eb0225681baf27e470dc5256f7d454
#
_cell.length_a   1.000
_cell.length_b   1.000
_cell.length_c   1.000
_cell.angle_alpha   90.00
_cell.angle_beta   90.00
_cell.angle_gamma   90.00
#
_symmetry.space_group_name_H-M   'P 1'
#
loop_
_entity.id
_entity.type
_entity.pdbx_description
1 polymer ?
#
loop_
_entity_poly.entity_id
_entity_poly.type
_entity_poly.pdbx_seq_one_letter_code
_entity_poly.pdbx_strand_id
1 'polypeptide(L)'
;MNVYLIRHDVDNFKFYLQDESDFLSVAAFDFCGESLFNGWKPYKIELFKGKTKAEKSLNGDFNSSCFSPGLLYVEHSLADVLSRQVNNIELLKVITSDDRDFYYANVVGKIPALHYNNRQELQIMSRTQEYKFNNSINEMLIFRDEI
;
A
#
# COMPACT_ATOMS: atom_id res chain seq x y z
N MET A 1 -15.51 7.37 -14.88
CA MET A 1 -14.17 7.32 -14.26
C MET A 1 -13.84 5.88 -13.90
N ASN A 2 -12.62 5.45 -14.13
CA ASN A 2 -12.17 4.11 -13.73
C ASN A 2 -11.42 4.19 -12.38
N VAL A 3 -11.74 3.28 -11.47
CA VAL A 3 -11.06 3.14 -10.18
C VAL A 3 -10.30 1.83 -10.20
N TYR A 4 -9.05 1.86 -9.77
CA TYR A 4 -8.17 0.70 -9.76
C TYR A 4 -7.74 0.36 -8.34
N LEU A 5 -7.82 -0.91 -7.99
CA LEU A 5 -7.27 -1.42 -6.73
C LEU A 5 -5.77 -1.67 -6.91
N ILE A 6 -4.97 -1.08 -6.02
CA ILE A 6 -3.53 -1.34 -6.00
C ILE A 6 -3.29 -2.73 -5.40
N ARG A 7 -2.70 -3.62 -6.18
CA ARG A 7 -2.27 -4.96 -5.77
C ARG A 7 -0.88 -5.27 -6.30
N HIS A 8 -0.18 -6.12 -5.60
CA HIS A 8 1.11 -6.62 -6.09
C HIS A 8 0.91 -7.74 -7.10
N ASP A 9 1.72 -7.75 -8.17
CA ASP A 9 1.78 -8.85 -9.14
C ASP A 9 2.72 -9.94 -8.62
N VAL A 10 2.18 -10.82 -7.79
CA VAL A 10 2.92 -11.90 -7.11
C VAL A 10 3.41 -13.00 -8.06
N ASP A 11 2.87 -13.06 -9.26
CA ASP A 11 3.22 -14.09 -10.26
C ASP A 11 4.47 -13.72 -11.06
N ASN A 12 4.79 -12.43 -11.15
CA ASN A 12 5.89 -11.93 -11.97
C ASN A 12 7.00 -11.25 -11.17
N PHE A 13 6.68 -10.61 -10.05
CA PHE A 13 7.64 -9.79 -9.29
C PHE A 13 7.84 -10.26 -7.86
N LYS A 14 9.08 -10.10 -7.38
CA LYS A 14 9.37 -10.14 -5.94
C LYS A 14 8.70 -8.98 -5.21
N PHE A 15 8.61 -9.08 -3.90
CA PHE A 15 7.94 -8.09 -3.05
C PHE A 15 8.64 -8.00 -1.69
N TYR A 16 8.29 -6.95 -0.95
CA TYR A 16 8.75 -6.79 0.43
C TYR A 16 7.72 -7.31 1.43
N LEU A 17 8.23 -7.94 2.48
CA LEU A 17 7.50 -8.31 3.69
C LEU A 17 8.03 -7.52 4.87
N GLN A 18 7.23 -7.37 5.92
CA GLN A 18 7.72 -6.87 7.20
C GLN A 18 8.74 -7.87 7.78
N ASP A 19 9.84 -7.34 8.32
CA ASP A 19 10.82 -8.17 9.01
C ASP A 19 10.25 -8.58 10.37
N GLU A 20 10.13 -9.88 10.63
CA GLU A 20 9.61 -10.42 11.89
C GLU A 20 10.46 -9.99 13.10
N SER A 21 11.76 -9.75 12.90
CA SER A 21 12.65 -9.26 13.96
C SER A 21 12.37 -7.82 14.39
N ASP A 22 11.67 -7.05 13.55
CA ASP A 22 11.32 -5.64 13.79
C ASP A 22 9.84 -5.43 14.15
N PHE A 23 9.15 -6.49 14.52
CA PHE A 23 7.71 -6.49 14.81
C PHE A 23 7.28 -5.43 15.83
N LEU A 24 8.09 -5.20 16.89
CA LEU A 24 7.76 -4.20 17.91
C LEU A 24 7.83 -2.77 17.36
N SER A 25 8.75 -2.48 16.45
CA SER A 25 8.84 -1.17 15.80
C SER A 25 7.64 -0.94 14.89
N VAL A 26 7.18 -1.97 14.18
CA VAL A 26 6.01 -1.89 13.29
C VAL A 26 4.71 -1.80 14.08
N ALA A 27 4.56 -2.56 15.17
CA ALA A 27 3.36 -2.57 16.00
C ALA A 27 3.08 -1.23 16.70
N ALA A 28 4.06 -0.33 16.75
CA ALA A 28 3.88 1.02 17.28
C ALA A 28 3.07 1.94 16.35
N PHE A 29 2.84 1.53 15.10
CA PHE A 29 2.14 2.33 14.09
C PHE A 29 0.78 1.75 13.74
N ASP A 30 -0.19 2.64 13.60
CA ASP A 30 -1.51 2.32 13.04
C ASP A 30 -1.52 2.72 11.56
N PHE A 31 -1.60 1.71 10.67
CA PHE A 31 -1.60 1.91 9.21
C PHE A 31 -3.03 2.13 8.66
N CYS A 32 -3.86 2.82 9.38
CA CYS A 32 -5.28 3.03 9.07
C CYS A 32 -5.60 4.38 8.42
N GLY A 33 -4.62 5.11 7.92
CA GLY A 33 -4.82 6.41 7.27
C GLY A 33 -4.63 7.61 8.19
N GLU A 34 -4.18 7.41 9.42
CA GLU A 34 -3.71 8.48 10.28
C GLU A 34 -2.35 9.00 9.81
N SER A 35 -2.05 10.28 10.11
CA SER A 35 -0.72 10.83 9.89
C SER A 35 0.29 10.17 10.83
N LEU A 36 1.38 9.67 10.26
CA LEU A 36 2.44 8.98 11.01
C LEU A 36 3.74 9.79 11.06
N PHE A 37 3.79 10.92 10.36
CA PHE A 37 5.02 11.70 10.15
C PHE A 37 5.73 12.07 11.46
N ASN A 38 5.00 12.56 12.45
CA ASN A 38 5.59 13.09 13.71
C ASN A 38 6.16 12.03 14.65
N GLY A 39 5.86 10.78 14.47
CA GLY A 39 6.37 9.70 15.32
C GLY A 39 7.12 8.64 14.52
N TRP A 40 7.35 8.90 13.25
CA TRP A 40 7.90 7.90 12.37
C TRP A 40 9.34 7.51 12.75
N LYS A 41 9.53 6.20 12.86
CA LYS A 41 10.85 5.57 12.93
C LYS A 41 10.94 4.54 11.82
N PRO A 42 11.93 4.63 10.92
CA PRO A 42 12.11 3.65 9.87
C PRO A 42 12.19 2.23 10.44
N TYR A 43 11.39 1.34 9.91
CA TYR A 43 11.43 -0.08 10.24
C TYR A 43 11.96 -0.91 9.06
N LYS A 44 12.34 -2.15 9.33
CA LYS A 44 12.91 -3.05 8.34
C LYS A 44 11.82 -3.77 7.56
N ILE A 45 12.02 -3.86 6.27
CA ILE A 45 11.28 -4.72 5.35
C ILE A 45 12.24 -5.66 4.64
N GLU A 46 11.82 -6.89 4.42
CA GLU A 46 12.65 -7.94 3.85
C GLU A 46 12.16 -8.32 2.46
N LEU A 47 13.09 -8.37 1.51
CA LEU A 47 12.80 -8.86 0.17
C LEU A 47 12.48 -10.36 0.23
N PHE A 48 11.32 -10.74 -0.30
CA PHE A 48 10.92 -12.15 -0.40
C PHE A 48 11.89 -12.91 -1.30
N LYS A 49 12.59 -13.89 -0.72
CA LYS A 49 13.61 -14.66 -1.42
C LYS A 49 13.06 -15.86 -2.19
N GLY A 50 11.82 -16.26 -1.86
CA GLY A 50 11.20 -17.46 -2.42
C GLY A 50 11.70 -18.76 -1.78
N LYS A 51 10.85 -19.78 -1.79
CA LYS A 51 11.15 -21.14 -1.33
C LYS A 51 11.32 -22.09 -2.52
N THR A 52 10.43 -22.00 -3.49
CA THR A 52 10.46 -22.80 -4.72
C THR A 52 11.39 -22.20 -5.77
N LYS A 53 11.72 -22.98 -6.80
CA LYS A 53 12.51 -22.49 -7.94
C LYS A 53 11.78 -21.37 -8.69
N ALA A 54 10.48 -21.49 -8.87
CA ALA A 54 9.66 -20.46 -9.51
C ALA A 54 9.66 -19.15 -8.73
N GLU A 55 9.45 -19.19 -7.41
CA GLU A 55 9.48 -17.99 -6.56
C GLU A 55 10.86 -17.32 -6.53
N LYS A 56 11.94 -18.10 -6.53
CA LYS A 56 13.30 -17.57 -6.57
C LYS A 56 13.62 -16.87 -7.89
N SER A 57 12.96 -17.25 -8.98
CA SER A 57 13.14 -16.68 -10.32
C SER A 57 12.30 -15.44 -10.61
N LEU A 58 11.43 -15.01 -9.68
CA LEU A 58 10.63 -13.80 -9.82
C LEU A 58 11.54 -12.57 -10.04
N ASN A 59 11.04 -11.63 -10.84
CA ASN A 59 11.79 -10.41 -11.16
C ASN A 59 11.97 -9.55 -9.90
N GLY A 60 13.24 -9.24 -9.57
CA GLY A 60 13.60 -8.35 -8.47
C GLY A 60 13.65 -6.87 -8.85
N ASP A 61 13.46 -6.54 -10.13
CA ASP A 61 13.44 -5.16 -10.62
C ASP A 61 12.01 -4.62 -10.61
N PHE A 62 11.64 -3.99 -9.51
CA PHE A 62 10.33 -3.36 -9.31
C PHE A 62 10.51 -2.02 -8.58
N ASN A 63 9.62 -1.07 -8.83
CA ASN A 63 9.61 0.26 -8.20
C ASN A 63 8.51 0.42 -7.14
N SER A 64 7.66 -0.58 -6.97
CA SER A 64 6.60 -0.59 -5.96
C SER A 64 6.31 -2.01 -5.48
N SER A 65 5.85 -2.12 -4.24
CA SER A 65 5.46 -3.38 -3.61
C SER A 65 4.25 -3.16 -2.71
N CYS A 66 3.21 -3.93 -2.88
CA CYS A 66 1.97 -3.87 -2.09
C CYS A 66 1.44 -5.28 -1.82
N PHE A 67 2.27 -6.14 -1.24
CA PHE A 67 1.90 -7.52 -0.92
C PHE A 67 0.83 -7.58 0.18
N SER A 68 1.04 -6.83 1.26
CA SER A 68 0.04 -6.67 2.31
C SER A 68 -0.93 -5.55 1.92
N PRO A 69 -2.24 -5.78 1.89
CA PRO A 69 -3.22 -4.76 1.55
C PRO A 69 -3.04 -3.49 2.40
N GLY A 70 -3.03 -2.33 1.75
CA GLY A 70 -2.85 -1.04 2.41
C GLY A 70 -1.41 -0.66 2.75
N LEU A 71 -0.43 -1.54 2.57
CA LEU A 71 0.99 -1.26 2.76
C LEU A 71 1.68 -1.13 1.39
N LEU A 72 1.66 0.06 0.85
CA LEU A 72 2.33 0.39 -0.41
C LEU A 72 3.74 0.92 -0.14
N TYR A 73 4.74 0.19 -0.60
CA TYR A 73 6.13 0.64 -0.60
C TYR A 73 6.52 1.09 -2.01
N VAL A 74 7.17 2.24 -2.11
CA VAL A 74 7.58 2.83 -3.39
C VAL A 74 9.05 3.22 -3.37
N GLU A 75 9.72 3.01 -4.49
CA GLU A 75 11.09 3.45 -4.68
C GLU A 75 11.17 4.99 -4.79
N HIS A 76 12.33 5.55 -4.51
CA HIS A 76 12.59 6.98 -4.48
C HIS A 76 12.06 7.73 -5.71
N SER A 77 12.29 7.21 -6.91
CA SER A 77 11.82 7.84 -8.15
C SER A 77 10.30 7.95 -8.24
N LEU A 78 9.58 6.91 -7.80
CA LEU A 78 8.12 6.92 -7.74
C LEU A 78 7.62 7.78 -6.56
N ALA A 79 8.33 7.77 -5.44
CA ALA A 79 8.04 8.63 -4.30
C ALA A 79 8.07 10.13 -4.70
N ASP A 80 9.05 10.53 -5.47
CA ASP A 80 9.16 11.91 -5.99
C ASP A 80 7.98 12.29 -6.89
N VAL A 81 7.52 11.38 -7.73
CA VAL A 81 6.33 11.61 -8.57
C VAL A 81 5.09 11.75 -7.70
N LEU A 82 4.88 10.83 -6.76
CA LEU A 82 3.73 10.85 -5.86
C LEU A 82 3.70 12.12 -4.99
N SER A 83 4.84 12.56 -4.47
CA SER A 83 4.92 13.79 -3.65
C SER A 83 4.47 15.04 -4.39
N ARG A 84 4.65 15.08 -5.70
CA ARG A 84 4.25 16.21 -6.57
C ARG A 84 2.81 16.12 -7.06
N GLN A 85 2.26 14.91 -7.18
CA GLN A 85 0.96 14.67 -7.80
C GLN A 85 -0.16 14.42 -6.79
N VAL A 86 0.18 13.98 -5.57
CA VAL A 86 -0.78 13.53 -4.55
C VAL A 86 -0.63 14.37 -3.30
N ASN A 87 -1.71 15.04 -2.87
CA ASN A 87 -1.68 15.94 -1.72
C ASN A 87 -1.86 15.22 -0.37
N ASN A 88 -2.52 14.06 -0.38
CA ASN A 88 -2.89 13.30 0.83
C ASN A 88 -1.99 12.09 1.05
N ILE A 89 -0.70 12.23 0.79
CA ILE A 89 0.28 11.16 0.95
C ILE A 89 1.45 11.61 1.81
N GLU A 90 1.89 10.73 2.69
CA GLU A 90 3.15 10.85 3.43
C GLU A 90 4.12 9.78 2.91
N LEU A 91 5.34 10.17 2.60
CA LEU A 91 6.39 9.27 2.15
C LEU A 91 7.38 9.06 3.29
N LEU A 92 7.28 7.89 3.91
CA LEU A 92 7.94 7.57 5.16
C LEU A 92 9.03 6.53 4.92
N LYS A 93 10.28 6.90 5.22
CA LYS A 93 11.45 6.06 4.96
C LYS A 93 11.32 4.69 5.63
N VAL A 94 11.68 3.64 4.90
CA VAL A 94 11.87 2.28 5.42
C VAL A 94 13.29 1.79 5.16
N ILE A 95 13.69 0.72 5.83
CA ILE A 95 14.99 0.09 5.67
C ILE A 95 14.79 -1.24 4.94
N THR A 96 15.34 -1.36 3.74
CA THR A 96 15.21 -2.58 2.94
C THR A 96 16.38 -3.53 3.19
N SER A 97 16.14 -4.84 3.14
CA SER A 97 17.19 -5.87 3.31
C SER A 97 18.20 -5.91 2.17
N ASP A 98 17.89 -5.30 1.04
CA ASP A 98 18.72 -5.24 -0.17
C ASP A 98 19.27 -3.84 -0.46
N ASP A 99 19.28 -2.95 0.54
CA ASP A 99 19.84 -1.60 0.51
C ASP A 99 19.25 -0.67 -0.56
N ARG A 100 18.01 -0.90 -0.98
CA ARG A 100 17.31 -0.03 -1.91
C ARG A 100 16.62 1.12 -1.17
N ASP A 101 16.42 2.23 -1.88
CA ASP A 101 15.81 3.44 -1.36
C ASP A 101 14.28 3.42 -1.54
N PHE A 102 13.57 2.89 -0.52
CA PHE A 102 12.12 2.76 -0.50
C PHE A 102 11.47 3.55 0.62
N TYR A 103 10.20 3.87 0.40
CA TYR A 103 9.33 4.59 1.33
C TYR A 103 8.00 3.85 1.48
N TYR A 104 7.45 3.84 2.68
CA TYR A 104 6.05 3.56 2.87
C TYR A 104 5.23 4.76 2.42
N ALA A 105 4.33 4.54 1.47
CA ALA A 105 3.41 5.55 0.95
C ALA A 105 2.12 5.52 1.78
N ASN A 106 2.05 6.35 2.81
CA ASN A 106 0.90 6.45 3.69
C ASN A 106 -0.14 7.39 3.09
N VAL A 107 -1.24 6.86 2.61
CA VAL A 107 -2.39 7.66 2.16
C VAL A 107 -3.15 8.13 3.39
N VAL A 108 -3.07 9.43 3.68
CA VAL A 108 -3.65 10.05 4.87
C VAL A 108 -5.12 10.39 4.64
N GLY A 109 -5.92 10.12 5.66
CA GLY A 109 -7.36 10.31 5.62
C GLY A 109 -8.09 9.12 4.99
N LYS A 110 -9.36 9.01 5.37
CA LYS A 110 -10.31 8.06 4.82
C LYS A 110 -11.50 8.82 4.29
N ILE A 111 -12.09 8.33 3.22
CA ILE A 111 -13.29 8.92 2.65
C ILE A 111 -14.37 7.86 2.48
N PRO A 112 -15.66 8.20 2.60
CA PRO A 112 -16.77 7.30 2.32
C PRO A 112 -16.93 7.14 0.79
N ALA A 113 -15.98 6.44 0.17
CA ALA A 113 -15.90 6.34 -1.29
C ALA A 113 -16.93 5.38 -1.88
N LEU A 114 -17.30 4.32 -1.16
CA LEU A 114 -18.23 3.32 -1.62
C LEU A 114 -19.69 3.82 -1.53
N HIS A 115 -20.46 3.51 -2.56
CA HIS A 115 -21.89 3.79 -2.61
C HIS A 115 -22.68 2.50 -2.34
N TYR A 116 -23.32 2.43 -1.18
CA TYR A 116 -24.21 1.32 -0.79
C TYR A 116 -25.33 1.83 0.12
N ASN A 117 -26.48 1.16 0.09
CA ASN A 117 -27.67 1.56 0.86
C ASN A 117 -27.77 0.80 2.20
N ASN A 118 -27.20 -0.38 2.29
CA ASN A 118 -27.28 -1.22 3.47
C ASN A 118 -26.12 -2.22 3.53
N ARG A 119 -25.97 -2.90 4.69
CA ARG A 119 -24.92 -3.87 4.94
C ARG A 119 -24.95 -5.08 4.00
N GLN A 120 -26.13 -5.49 3.53
CA GLN A 120 -26.24 -6.62 2.60
C GLN A 120 -25.64 -6.27 1.24
N GLU A 121 -25.92 -5.06 0.72
CA GLU A 121 -25.34 -4.58 -0.54
C GLU A 121 -23.81 -4.52 -0.45
N LEU A 122 -23.27 -4.01 0.65
CA LEU A 122 -21.84 -4.00 0.90
C LEU A 122 -21.23 -5.42 0.90
N GLN A 123 -21.91 -6.39 1.52
CA GLN A 123 -21.46 -7.78 1.50
C GLN A 123 -21.48 -8.39 0.10
N ILE A 124 -22.47 -8.07 -0.72
CA ILE A 124 -22.55 -8.50 -2.12
C ILE A 124 -21.38 -7.92 -2.90
N MET A 125 -21.13 -6.61 -2.82
CA MET A 125 -19.99 -5.96 -3.47
C MET A 125 -18.66 -6.60 -3.08
N SER A 126 -18.48 -6.93 -1.80
CA SER A 126 -17.27 -7.60 -1.32
C SER A 126 -17.11 -9.01 -1.90
N ARG A 127 -18.20 -9.75 -2.08
CA ARG A 127 -18.16 -11.12 -2.66
C ARG A 127 -17.92 -11.11 -4.16
N THR A 128 -18.58 -10.20 -4.88
CA THR A 128 -18.50 -10.11 -6.34
C THR A 128 -17.28 -9.32 -6.81
N GLN A 129 -16.66 -8.55 -5.91
CA GLN A 129 -15.60 -7.57 -6.23
C GLN A 129 -16.07 -6.48 -7.21
N GLU A 130 -17.38 -6.24 -7.25
CA GLU A 130 -18.00 -5.20 -8.07
C GLU A 130 -18.39 -4.01 -7.18
N TYR A 131 -17.49 -3.05 -7.08
CA TYR A 131 -17.66 -1.88 -6.22
C TYR A 131 -18.29 -0.71 -6.97
N LYS A 132 -19.24 -0.04 -6.32
CA LYS A 132 -19.84 1.22 -6.78
C LYS A 132 -19.25 2.36 -5.97
N PHE A 133 -18.82 3.40 -6.65
CA PHE A 133 -18.21 4.57 -6.02
C PHE A 133 -19.13 5.78 -6.15
N ASN A 134 -19.08 6.65 -5.15
CA ASN A 134 -19.78 7.95 -5.16
C ASN A 134 -18.85 9.07 -5.68
N ASN A 135 -19.35 10.28 -5.72
CA ASN A 135 -18.64 11.42 -6.29
C ASN A 135 -17.51 11.98 -5.40
N SER A 136 -17.35 11.48 -4.17
CA SER A 136 -16.28 11.95 -3.26
C SER A 136 -14.87 11.69 -3.79
N ILE A 137 -14.72 10.76 -4.76
CA ILE A 137 -13.45 10.38 -5.36
C ILE A 137 -13.07 11.19 -6.62
N ASN A 138 -13.94 12.09 -7.11
CA ASN A 138 -13.79 12.72 -8.44
C ASN A 138 -12.47 13.50 -8.63
N GLU A 139 -11.91 14.06 -7.58
CA GLU A 139 -10.67 14.85 -7.63
C GLU A 139 -9.47 14.12 -6.97
N MET A 140 -9.63 12.85 -6.63
CA MET A 140 -8.60 12.10 -5.93
C MET A 140 -7.82 11.19 -6.87
N LEU A 141 -6.50 11.29 -6.87
CA LEU A 141 -5.62 10.38 -7.60
C LEU A 141 -5.42 9.05 -6.86
N ILE A 142 -5.38 9.13 -5.53
CA ILE A 142 -5.30 7.96 -4.66
C ILE A 142 -6.12 8.24 -3.40
N PHE A 143 -6.81 7.24 -2.90
CA PHE A 143 -7.62 7.35 -1.68
C PHE A 143 -7.65 6.05 -0.90
N ARG A 144 -8.07 6.16 0.35
CA ARG A 144 -8.37 5.05 1.25
C ARG A 144 -9.85 5.11 1.61
N ASP A 145 -10.56 4.00 1.48
CA ASP A 145 -11.96 3.91 1.91
C ASP A 145 -12.08 3.78 3.44
N GLU A 146 -13.21 4.19 3.99
CA GLU A 146 -13.48 4.12 5.44
C GLU A 146 -13.68 2.70 5.96
N ILE A 147 -13.97 1.75 5.08
CA ILE A 147 -14.34 0.37 5.43
C ILE A 147 -13.13 -0.55 5.47
#